data_194ae9c9e5690dac574a0dd2f3459058
#
_entry.id   194ae9c9e5690dac574a0dd2f3459058
#
_cell.length_a   1.000
_cell.length_b   1.000
_cell.length_c   1.000
_cell.angle_alpha   90.00
_cell.angle_beta   90.00
_cell.angle_gamma   90.00
#
_symmetry.space_group_name_H-M   'P 1'
#
loop_
_entity.id
_entity.type
_entity.pdbx_description
1 polymer ?
#
loop_
_entity_poly.entity_id
_entity_poly.type
_entity_poly.pdbx_seq_one_letter_code
_entity_poly.pdbx_strand_id
1 'polypeptide(L)'
;MPRNKEFDYDKKLVTARDLFWKKGYNATTMNDLVDTMQINRSSLYLAYGNKHDLFLKSLTNYIQNKDKQYSRAAKKSEKPLEAIRNVIYSVMESALRDTNCLFTNSIFELATTDQEVGEMLKKQTLKAVDLFEKLLTQAKEDGSLLSDKEPRALAHFLTSGLVSIYNTHILFADAKLTKQTTEILIGSINQ
;
A
#
# COMPACT_ATOMS: atom_id res chain seq x y z
N MET A 1 -20.84 37.21 -12.57
CA MET A 1 -20.15 36.35 -11.60
C MET A 1 -19.24 35.41 -12.37
N PRO A 2 -17.92 35.34 -12.12
CA PRO A 2 -17.06 34.39 -12.80
C PRO A 2 -17.47 32.98 -12.34
N ARG A 3 -17.84 32.12 -13.29
CA ARG A 3 -18.13 30.73 -13.09
C ARG A 3 -16.85 30.06 -12.59
N ASN A 4 -16.82 29.60 -11.32
CA ASN A 4 -15.74 28.76 -10.83
C ASN A 4 -15.58 27.60 -11.82
N LYS A 5 -14.40 27.48 -12.42
CA LYS A 5 -14.04 26.29 -13.17
C LYS A 5 -14.08 25.14 -12.18
N GLU A 6 -15.13 24.35 -12.27
CA GLU A 6 -15.29 23.11 -11.52
C GLU A 6 -14.14 22.20 -11.95
N PHE A 7 -13.14 22.04 -11.10
CA PHE A 7 -12.03 21.15 -11.36
C PHE A 7 -12.44 19.71 -10.97
N ASP A 8 -11.90 18.74 -11.68
CA ASP A 8 -12.11 17.34 -11.39
C ASP A 8 -11.43 16.96 -10.05
N TYR A 9 -12.23 16.84 -8.99
CA TYR A 9 -11.77 16.54 -7.64
C TYR A 9 -10.93 15.25 -7.58
N ASP A 10 -11.37 14.20 -8.25
CA ASP A 10 -10.69 12.91 -8.21
C ASP A 10 -9.32 12.97 -8.88
N LYS A 11 -9.21 13.66 -10.02
CA LYS A 11 -7.92 13.88 -10.69
C LYS A 11 -6.98 14.71 -9.83
N LYS A 12 -7.47 15.77 -9.19
CA LYS A 12 -6.65 16.61 -8.31
C LYS A 12 -6.21 15.85 -7.05
N LEU A 13 -7.07 15.00 -6.49
CA LEU A 13 -6.70 14.13 -5.38
C LEU A 13 -5.60 13.14 -5.78
N VAL A 14 -5.68 12.54 -6.96
CA VAL A 14 -4.62 11.66 -7.50
C VAL A 14 -3.31 12.44 -7.64
N THR A 15 -3.37 13.68 -8.13
CA THR A 15 -2.18 14.54 -8.27
C THR A 15 -1.53 14.83 -6.91
N ALA A 16 -2.32 15.15 -5.88
CA ALA A 16 -1.83 15.35 -4.51
C ALA A 16 -1.23 14.06 -3.93
N ARG A 17 -1.92 12.93 -4.12
CA ARG A 17 -1.44 11.61 -3.69
C ARG A 17 -0.06 11.30 -4.29
N ASP A 18 0.11 11.55 -5.58
CA ASP A 18 1.36 11.26 -6.28
C ASP A 18 2.50 12.19 -5.83
N LEU A 19 2.18 13.42 -5.42
CA LEU A 19 3.14 14.33 -4.80
C LEU A 19 3.57 13.82 -3.42
N PHE A 20 2.62 13.48 -2.54
CA PHE A 20 2.92 12.88 -1.24
C PHE A 20 3.69 11.57 -1.38
N TRP A 21 3.38 10.77 -2.39
CA TRP A 21 4.10 9.54 -2.68
C TRP A 21 5.57 9.77 -3.02
N LYS A 22 5.86 10.80 -3.82
CA LYS A 22 7.23 11.13 -4.26
C LYS A 22 8.05 11.85 -3.19
N LYS A 23 7.43 12.78 -2.46
CA LYS A 23 8.10 13.73 -1.58
C LYS A 23 7.98 13.40 -0.09
N GLY A 24 7.00 12.57 0.28
CA GLY A 24 6.61 12.32 1.67
C GLY A 24 5.69 13.42 2.21
N TYR A 25 5.07 13.17 3.37
CA TYR A 25 4.17 14.11 4.02
C TYR A 25 4.91 15.32 4.57
N ASN A 26 5.96 15.09 5.38
CA ASN A 26 6.66 16.16 6.08
C ASN A 26 7.32 17.17 5.13
N ALA A 27 7.95 16.67 4.06
CA ALA A 27 8.63 17.50 3.08
C ALA A 27 7.68 18.21 2.09
N THR A 28 6.41 17.81 2.01
CA THR A 28 5.42 18.45 1.13
C THR A 28 4.84 19.71 1.78
N THR A 29 4.98 20.85 1.12
CA THR A 29 4.40 22.14 1.57
C THR A 29 3.04 22.39 0.92
N MET A 30 2.28 23.36 1.49
CA MET A 30 1.03 23.81 0.86
C MET A 30 1.27 24.48 -0.50
N ASN A 31 2.41 25.13 -0.69
CA ASN A 31 2.77 25.72 -1.99
C ASN A 31 3.03 24.63 -3.03
N ASP A 32 3.78 23.58 -2.67
CA ASP A 32 3.97 22.42 -3.55
C ASP A 32 2.63 21.82 -4.01
N LEU A 33 1.66 21.70 -3.10
CA LEU A 33 0.32 21.17 -3.41
C LEU A 33 -0.43 22.10 -4.37
N VAL A 34 -0.46 23.42 -4.09
CA VAL A 34 -1.08 24.42 -4.96
C VAL A 34 -0.49 24.37 -6.37
N ASP A 35 0.83 24.36 -6.46
CA ASP A 35 1.55 24.37 -7.73
C ASP A 35 1.34 23.07 -8.51
N THR A 36 1.47 21.92 -7.84
CA THR A 36 1.33 20.60 -8.48
C THR A 36 -0.12 20.33 -8.88
N MET A 37 -1.08 20.65 -8.02
CA MET A 37 -2.50 20.45 -8.29
C MET A 37 -3.07 21.50 -9.27
N GLN A 38 -2.36 22.59 -9.55
CA GLN A 38 -2.83 23.69 -10.42
C GLN A 38 -4.22 24.18 -10.00
N ILE A 39 -4.40 24.46 -8.71
CA ILE A 39 -5.58 25.09 -8.12
C ILE A 39 -5.12 26.16 -7.14
N ASN A 40 -5.94 27.21 -6.97
CA ASN A 40 -5.60 28.24 -5.99
C ASN A 40 -5.79 27.74 -4.55
N ARG A 41 -5.10 28.38 -3.61
CA ARG A 41 -5.07 27.98 -2.20
C ARG A 41 -6.46 27.94 -1.56
N SER A 42 -7.32 28.90 -1.86
CA SER A 42 -8.68 28.96 -1.32
C SER A 42 -9.52 27.78 -1.80
N SER A 43 -9.44 27.44 -3.09
CA SER A 43 -10.11 26.27 -3.67
C SER A 43 -9.60 24.96 -3.07
N LEU A 44 -8.29 24.86 -2.78
CA LEU A 44 -7.71 23.69 -2.13
C LEU A 44 -8.29 23.48 -0.74
N TYR A 45 -8.28 24.55 0.11
CA TYR A 45 -8.85 24.46 1.45
C TYR A 45 -10.35 24.15 1.44
N LEU A 46 -11.09 24.76 0.53
CA LEU A 46 -12.54 24.54 0.42
C LEU A 46 -12.85 23.09 0.01
N ALA A 47 -12.05 22.50 -0.89
CA ALA A 47 -12.31 21.19 -1.45
C ALA A 47 -11.80 20.04 -0.56
N TYR A 48 -10.63 20.21 0.03
CA TYR A 48 -9.93 19.10 0.68
C TYR A 48 -9.63 19.33 2.16
N GLY A 49 -9.79 20.55 2.66
CA GLY A 49 -9.37 20.95 4.00
C GLY A 49 -7.90 21.35 4.07
N ASN A 50 -7.27 21.15 5.20
CA ASN A 50 -5.85 21.44 5.41
C ASN A 50 -4.95 20.35 4.78
N LYS A 51 -3.62 20.48 4.94
CA LYS A 51 -2.64 19.51 4.42
C LYS A 51 -2.88 18.11 4.96
N HIS A 52 -3.23 17.99 6.24
CA HIS A 52 -3.48 16.71 6.89
C HIS A 52 -4.75 16.05 6.33
N ASP A 53 -5.85 16.80 6.19
CA ASP A 53 -7.10 16.30 5.61
C ASP A 53 -6.89 15.80 4.17
N LEU A 54 -6.13 16.55 3.36
CA LEU A 54 -5.79 16.16 2.00
C LEU A 54 -4.90 14.91 1.98
N PHE A 55 -3.97 14.81 2.91
CA PHE A 55 -3.12 13.63 3.05
C PHE A 55 -3.94 12.38 3.41
N LEU A 56 -4.84 12.45 4.38
CA LEU A 56 -5.72 11.33 4.74
C LEU A 56 -6.58 10.87 3.57
N LYS A 57 -7.13 11.80 2.79
CA LYS A 57 -7.87 11.48 1.56
C LYS A 57 -6.96 10.78 0.52
N SER A 58 -5.74 11.27 0.37
CA SER A 58 -4.74 10.72 -0.56
C SER A 58 -4.30 9.32 -0.14
N LEU A 59 -4.03 9.11 1.15
CA LEU A 59 -3.67 7.81 1.71
C LEU A 59 -4.83 6.82 1.59
N THR A 60 -6.07 7.26 1.86
CA THR A 60 -7.28 6.45 1.66
C THR A 60 -7.41 5.99 0.20
N ASN A 61 -7.24 6.91 -0.75
CA ASN A 61 -7.27 6.58 -2.18
C ASN A 61 -6.18 5.56 -2.57
N TYR A 62 -4.97 5.74 -2.05
CA TYR A 62 -3.86 4.79 -2.26
C TYR A 62 -4.18 3.40 -1.71
N ILE A 63 -4.65 3.31 -0.46
CA ILE A 63 -5.05 2.08 0.22
C ILE A 63 -6.15 1.35 -0.56
N GLN A 64 -7.19 2.05 -1.00
CA GLN A 64 -8.27 1.44 -1.79
C GLN A 64 -7.77 0.84 -3.11
N ASN A 65 -6.78 1.46 -3.75
CA ASN A 65 -6.17 0.91 -4.95
C ASN A 65 -5.34 -0.35 -4.66
N LYS A 66 -4.65 -0.39 -3.51
CA LYS A 66 -3.92 -1.59 -3.06
C LYS A 66 -4.89 -2.73 -2.69
N ASP A 67 -6.00 -2.44 -2.01
CA ASP A 67 -7.04 -3.44 -1.70
C ASP A 67 -7.60 -4.07 -2.99
N LYS A 68 -7.89 -3.25 -4.00
CA LYS A 68 -8.33 -3.73 -5.32
C LYS A 68 -7.27 -4.59 -6.00
N GLN A 69 -5.99 -4.19 -5.92
CA GLN A 69 -4.87 -4.95 -6.46
C GLN A 69 -4.76 -6.33 -5.82
N TYR A 70 -4.75 -6.39 -4.48
CA TYR A 70 -4.63 -7.66 -3.73
C TYR A 70 -5.83 -8.57 -3.99
N SER A 71 -7.03 -8.03 -3.94
CA SER A 71 -8.26 -8.78 -4.24
C SER A 71 -8.26 -9.36 -5.66
N ARG A 72 -7.83 -8.58 -6.65
CA ARG A 72 -7.72 -9.05 -8.04
C ARG A 72 -6.65 -10.13 -8.19
N ALA A 73 -5.50 -9.97 -7.53
CA ALA A 73 -4.42 -10.93 -7.58
C ALA A 73 -4.83 -12.26 -6.92
N ALA A 74 -5.45 -12.21 -5.74
CA ALA A 74 -5.93 -13.40 -5.03
C ALA A 74 -6.97 -14.17 -5.86
N LYS A 75 -7.89 -13.48 -6.52
CA LYS A 75 -8.95 -14.09 -7.35
C LYS A 75 -8.45 -14.75 -8.64
N LYS A 76 -7.17 -14.67 -8.98
CA LYS A 76 -6.62 -15.35 -10.17
C LYS A 76 -6.52 -16.88 -9.99
N SER A 77 -6.64 -17.38 -8.77
CA SER A 77 -6.62 -18.81 -8.48
C SER A 77 -7.58 -19.14 -7.34
N GLU A 78 -8.23 -20.30 -7.46
CA GLU A 78 -9.04 -20.89 -6.39
C GLU A 78 -8.18 -21.68 -5.38
N LYS A 79 -6.95 -22.02 -5.76
CA LYS A 79 -5.99 -22.68 -4.86
C LYS A 79 -5.40 -21.68 -3.89
N PRO A 80 -5.56 -21.88 -2.55
CA PRO A 80 -5.19 -20.86 -1.56
C PRO A 80 -3.73 -20.44 -1.62
N LEU A 81 -2.79 -21.37 -1.74
CA LEU A 81 -1.35 -21.04 -1.82
C LEU A 81 -1.00 -20.27 -3.10
N GLU A 82 -1.63 -20.61 -4.22
CA GLU A 82 -1.44 -19.84 -5.46
C GLU A 82 -2.04 -18.43 -5.37
N ALA A 83 -3.17 -18.29 -4.69
CA ALA A 83 -3.76 -16.97 -4.44
C ALA A 83 -2.80 -16.09 -3.61
N ILE A 84 -2.16 -16.64 -2.57
CA ILE A 84 -1.13 -15.95 -1.78
C ILE A 84 0.06 -15.56 -2.67
N ARG A 85 0.59 -16.48 -3.46
CA ARG A 85 1.70 -16.20 -4.40
C ARG A 85 1.36 -15.07 -5.36
N ASN A 86 0.16 -15.10 -5.94
CA ASN A 86 -0.30 -14.07 -6.87
C ASN A 86 -0.34 -12.68 -6.21
N VAL A 87 -0.77 -12.57 -4.94
CA VAL A 87 -0.72 -11.32 -4.19
C VAL A 87 0.72 -10.85 -4.01
N ILE A 88 1.61 -11.72 -3.55
CA ILE A 88 3.03 -11.38 -3.32
C ILE A 88 3.71 -10.96 -4.62
N TYR A 89 3.52 -11.67 -5.73
CA TYR A 89 4.04 -11.28 -7.04
C TYR A 89 3.48 -9.94 -7.52
N SER A 90 2.20 -9.66 -7.28
CA SER A 90 1.61 -8.37 -7.64
C SER A 90 2.25 -7.19 -6.90
N VAL A 91 2.70 -7.43 -5.65
CA VAL A 91 3.44 -6.44 -4.86
C VAL A 91 4.86 -6.27 -5.40
N MET A 92 5.54 -7.37 -5.71
CA MET A 92 6.88 -7.33 -6.34
C MET A 92 6.86 -6.56 -7.67
N GLU A 93 5.89 -6.84 -8.54
CA GLU A 93 5.73 -6.11 -9.80
C GLU A 93 5.51 -4.62 -9.59
N SER A 94 4.74 -4.25 -8.54
CA SER A 94 4.56 -2.84 -8.17
C SER A 94 5.87 -2.22 -7.67
N ALA A 95 6.62 -2.92 -6.81
CA ALA A 95 7.89 -2.44 -6.28
C ALA A 95 8.93 -2.22 -7.40
N LEU A 96 8.97 -3.10 -8.41
CA LEU A 96 9.87 -2.98 -9.56
C LEU A 96 9.53 -1.80 -10.49
N ARG A 97 8.27 -1.34 -10.50
CA ARG A 97 7.86 -0.16 -11.28
C ARG A 97 7.99 1.14 -10.51
N ASP A 98 7.73 1.10 -9.22
CA ASP A 98 7.54 2.25 -8.37
C ASP A 98 8.69 2.33 -7.35
N THR A 99 9.48 3.38 -7.39
CA THR A 99 10.63 3.58 -6.48
C THR A 99 10.23 3.94 -5.05
N ASN A 100 8.94 4.05 -4.74
CA ASN A 100 8.42 4.41 -3.43
C ASN A 100 7.11 3.66 -3.11
N CYS A 101 6.78 3.56 -1.81
CA CYS A 101 5.49 3.07 -1.34
C CYS A 101 4.92 4.08 -0.34
N LEU A 102 3.83 4.77 -0.71
CA LEU A 102 3.20 5.78 0.16
C LEU A 102 2.82 5.17 1.52
N PHE A 103 2.29 3.94 1.52
CA PHE A 103 1.93 3.24 2.75
C PHE A 103 3.15 3.01 3.66
N THR A 104 4.26 2.48 3.10
CA THR A 104 5.50 2.24 3.85
C THR A 104 6.12 3.55 4.36
N ASN A 105 6.17 4.59 3.51
CA ASN A 105 6.66 5.89 3.92
C ASN A 105 5.83 6.48 5.07
N SER A 106 4.50 6.35 4.99
CA SER A 106 3.60 6.82 6.05
C SER A 106 3.81 6.11 7.39
N ILE A 107 4.18 4.82 7.38
CA ILE A 107 4.54 4.10 8.61
C ILE A 107 5.72 4.78 9.30
N PHE A 108 6.79 5.06 8.57
CA PHE A 108 8.02 5.63 9.16
C PHE A 108 7.90 7.12 9.50
N GLU A 109 7.11 7.88 8.73
CA GLU A 109 6.96 9.31 8.97
C GLU A 109 5.94 9.64 10.05
N LEU A 110 4.83 8.89 10.15
CA LEU A 110 3.62 9.36 10.84
C LEU A 110 3.01 8.36 11.82
N ALA A 111 3.24 7.06 11.70
CA ALA A 111 2.49 6.07 12.49
C ALA A 111 2.62 6.25 14.01
N THR A 112 3.73 6.80 14.48
CA THR A 112 3.98 7.03 15.92
C THR A 112 3.69 8.44 16.40
N THR A 113 3.56 9.40 15.48
CA THR A 113 3.39 10.83 15.78
C THR A 113 2.00 11.36 15.43
N ASP A 114 1.25 10.63 14.61
CA ASP A 114 -0.10 10.96 14.15
C ASP A 114 -1.03 9.78 14.39
N GLN A 115 -1.89 9.92 15.40
CA GLN A 115 -2.78 8.84 15.84
C GLN A 115 -3.75 8.41 14.75
N GLU A 116 -4.31 9.34 13.97
CA GLU A 116 -5.31 9.03 12.93
C GLU A 116 -4.67 8.26 11.78
N VAL A 117 -3.49 8.68 11.34
CA VAL A 117 -2.70 7.95 10.34
C VAL A 117 -2.29 6.60 10.87
N GLY A 118 -1.80 6.51 12.10
CA GLY A 118 -1.40 5.25 12.74
C GLY A 118 -2.53 4.21 12.79
N GLU A 119 -3.73 4.62 13.20
CA GLU A 119 -4.90 3.72 13.23
C GLU A 119 -5.34 3.31 11.81
N MET A 120 -5.28 4.21 10.83
CA MET A 120 -5.57 3.89 9.42
C MET A 120 -4.60 2.83 8.88
N LEU A 121 -3.30 3.01 9.11
CA LEU A 121 -2.25 2.07 8.68
C LEU A 121 -2.40 0.71 9.37
N LYS A 122 -2.64 0.70 10.68
CA LYS A 122 -2.89 -0.51 11.46
C LYS A 122 -4.09 -1.29 10.93
N LYS A 123 -5.22 -0.59 10.73
CA LYS A 123 -6.44 -1.19 10.16
C LYS A 123 -6.18 -1.81 8.80
N GLN A 124 -5.41 -1.14 7.95
CA GLN A 124 -5.06 -1.65 6.63
C GLN A 124 -4.12 -2.85 6.68
N THR A 125 -3.13 -2.82 7.58
CA THR A 125 -2.24 -3.96 7.81
C THR A 125 -3.04 -5.20 8.24
N LEU A 126 -3.98 -5.02 9.19
CA LEU A 126 -4.84 -6.12 9.65
C LEU A 126 -5.70 -6.70 8.54
N LYS A 127 -6.21 -5.90 7.60
CA LYS A 127 -6.94 -6.44 6.44
C LYS A 127 -6.06 -7.35 5.56
N ALA A 128 -4.79 -6.99 5.36
CA ALA A 128 -3.87 -7.85 4.60
C ALA A 128 -3.56 -9.13 5.37
N VAL A 129 -3.37 -9.04 6.68
CA VAL A 129 -3.21 -10.20 7.57
C VAL A 129 -4.43 -11.11 7.49
N ASP A 130 -5.66 -10.58 7.62
CA ASP A 130 -6.90 -11.35 7.58
C ASP A 130 -7.09 -12.06 6.22
N LEU A 131 -6.68 -11.42 5.11
CA LEU A 131 -6.69 -12.04 3.80
C LEU A 131 -5.76 -13.27 3.74
N PHE A 132 -4.51 -13.10 4.19
CA PHE A 132 -3.53 -14.20 4.19
C PHE A 132 -3.90 -15.28 5.19
N GLU A 133 -4.35 -14.95 6.40
CA GLU A 133 -4.81 -15.90 7.40
C GLU A 133 -5.92 -16.79 6.86
N LYS A 134 -6.95 -16.18 6.24
CA LYS A 134 -8.04 -16.93 5.61
C LYS A 134 -7.53 -17.94 4.57
N LEU A 135 -6.63 -17.51 3.68
CA LEU A 135 -6.08 -18.38 2.64
C LEU A 135 -5.18 -19.48 3.23
N LEU A 136 -4.38 -19.16 4.24
CA LEU A 136 -3.53 -20.14 4.93
C LEU A 136 -4.35 -21.18 5.71
N THR A 137 -5.45 -20.75 6.35
CA THR A 137 -6.38 -21.67 7.02
C THR A 137 -7.01 -22.62 6.01
N GLN A 138 -7.48 -22.12 4.86
CA GLN A 138 -8.01 -22.96 3.79
C GLN A 138 -6.96 -23.95 3.25
N ALA A 139 -5.71 -23.50 3.07
CA ALA A 139 -4.61 -24.36 2.62
C ALA A 139 -4.24 -25.44 3.65
N LYS A 140 -4.42 -25.17 4.93
CA LYS A 140 -4.23 -26.13 6.00
C LYS A 140 -5.36 -27.17 6.03
N GLU A 141 -6.58 -26.74 5.83
CA GLU A 141 -7.78 -27.59 5.79
C GLU A 141 -7.78 -28.53 4.58
N ASP A 142 -7.33 -28.05 3.40
CA ASP A 142 -7.24 -28.88 2.18
C ASP A 142 -5.95 -29.70 2.08
N GLY A 143 -5.05 -29.59 3.07
CA GLY A 143 -3.81 -30.34 3.15
C GLY A 143 -2.69 -29.83 2.22
N SER A 144 -2.87 -28.70 1.54
CA SER A 144 -1.85 -28.12 0.67
C SER A 144 -0.75 -27.36 1.42
N LEU A 145 -1.03 -26.89 2.63
CA LEU A 145 -0.06 -26.32 3.55
C LEU A 145 0.35 -27.36 4.59
N LEU A 146 1.57 -27.86 4.50
CA LEU A 146 2.12 -28.87 5.42
C LEU A 146 2.75 -28.28 6.68
N SER A 147 2.77 -26.97 6.79
CA SER A 147 3.39 -26.23 7.91
C SER A 147 2.61 -26.43 9.22
N ASP A 148 3.34 -26.67 10.30
CA ASP A 148 2.83 -26.67 11.69
C ASP A 148 2.60 -25.25 12.24
N LYS A 149 3.07 -24.24 11.50
CA LYS A 149 2.98 -22.84 11.91
C LYS A 149 1.51 -22.40 12.02
N GLU A 150 1.28 -21.52 12.98
CA GLU A 150 -0.02 -20.94 13.22
C GLU A 150 -0.35 -19.98 12.05
N PRO A 151 -1.53 -20.13 11.36
CA PRO A 151 -1.87 -19.35 10.16
C PRO A 151 -1.79 -17.84 10.35
N ARG A 152 -2.25 -17.33 11.50
CA ARG A 152 -2.22 -15.89 11.79
C ARG A 152 -0.80 -15.36 11.95
N ALA A 153 0.09 -16.11 12.62
CA ALA A 153 1.49 -15.72 12.76
C ALA A 153 2.20 -15.69 11.40
N LEU A 154 1.95 -16.70 10.56
CA LEU A 154 2.47 -16.76 9.21
C LEU A 154 1.90 -15.63 8.32
N ALA A 155 0.62 -15.27 8.49
CA ALA A 155 0.01 -14.14 7.79
C ALA A 155 0.66 -12.80 8.17
N HIS A 156 0.99 -12.58 9.45
CA HIS A 156 1.77 -11.42 9.87
C HIS A 156 3.16 -11.39 9.25
N PHE A 157 3.84 -12.53 9.21
CA PHE A 157 5.15 -12.66 8.59
C PHE A 157 5.10 -12.31 7.08
N LEU A 158 4.14 -12.88 6.34
CA LEU A 158 3.94 -12.57 4.93
C LEU A 158 3.63 -11.09 4.69
N THR A 159 2.76 -10.50 5.51
CA THR A 159 2.41 -9.08 5.41
C THR A 159 3.61 -8.17 5.64
N SER A 160 4.47 -8.49 6.62
CA SER A 160 5.74 -7.79 6.86
C SER A 160 6.71 -7.97 5.69
N GLY A 161 6.72 -9.16 5.07
CA GLY A 161 7.49 -9.44 3.87
C GLY A 161 7.11 -8.56 2.67
N LEU A 162 5.83 -8.16 2.53
CA LEU A 162 5.43 -7.23 1.47
C LEU A 162 6.15 -5.87 1.58
N VAL A 163 6.33 -5.36 2.80
CA VAL A 163 7.11 -4.15 3.07
C VAL A 163 8.58 -4.36 2.74
N SER A 164 9.12 -5.53 3.09
CA SER A 164 10.52 -5.90 2.81
C SER A 164 10.82 -5.91 1.30
N ILE A 165 9.89 -6.35 0.45
CA ILE A 165 10.05 -6.31 -1.01
C ILE A 165 10.29 -4.88 -1.51
N TYR A 166 9.48 -3.90 -1.06
CA TYR A 166 9.69 -2.49 -1.40
C TYR A 166 11.02 -1.96 -0.86
N ASN A 167 11.36 -2.24 0.40
CA ASN A 167 12.60 -1.78 1.01
C ASN A 167 13.83 -2.30 0.26
N THR A 168 13.82 -3.58 -0.13
CA THR A 168 14.91 -4.18 -0.92
C THR A 168 15.09 -3.43 -2.24
N HIS A 169 14.01 -3.19 -2.98
CA HIS A 169 14.10 -2.51 -4.27
C HIS A 169 14.51 -1.05 -4.14
N ILE A 170 13.95 -0.32 -3.17
CA ILE A 170 14.27 1.10 -2.93
C ILE A 170 15.75 1.29 -2.57
N LEU A 171 16.29 0.42 -1.70
CA LEU A 171 17.65 0.58 -1.21
C LEU A 171 18.73 0.13 -2.20
N PHE A 172 18.48 -0.96 -2.92
CA PHE A 172 19.51 -1.60 -3.73
C PHE A 172 19.32 -1.37 -5.23
N ALA A 173 18.15 -0.94 -5.69
CA ALA A 173 17.77 -0.79 -7.10
C ALA A 173 18.11 -2.05 -7.94
N ASP A 174 18.12 -3.23 -7.30
CA ASP A 174 18.47 -4.52 -7.89
C ASP A 174 17.21 -5.38 -8.07
N ALA A 175 16.75 -5.48 -9.31
CA ALA A 175 15.58 -6.28 -9.65
C ALA A 175 15.81 -7.79 -9.45
N LYS A 176 17.05 -8.28 -9.60
CA LYS A 176 17.39 -9.69 -9.38
C LYS A 176 17.30 -10.02 -7.89
N LEU A 177 17.90 -9.20 -7.05
CA LEU A 177 17.84 -9.34 -5.60
C LEU A 177 16.39 -9.25 -5.11
N THR A 178 15.60 -8.29 -5.61
CA THR A 178 14.19 -8.14 -5.26
C THR A 178 13.38 -9.39 -5.60
N LYS A 179 13.62 -10.00 -6.77
CA LYS A 179 12.98 -11.27 -7.15
C LYS A 179 13.41 -12.42 -6.25
N GLN A 180 14.70 -12.56 -5.97
CA GLN A 180 15.23 -13.63 -5.11
C GLN A 180 14.65 -13.56 -3.69
N THR A 181 14.60 -12.37 -3.08
CA THR A 181 14.01 -12.20 -1.74
C THR A 181 12.51 -12.48 -1.73
N THR A 182 11.80 -12.15 -2.83
CA THR A 182 10.38 -12.49 -3.01
C THR A 182 10.18 -14.01 -3.08
N GLU A 183 11.02 -14.73 -3.81
CA GLU A 183 10.95 -16.21 -3.88
C GLU A 183 11.21 -16.87 -2.51
N ILE A 184 12.13 -16.32 -1.72
CA ILE A 184 12.37 -16.81 -0.35
C ILE A 184 11.13 -16.56 0.54
N LEU A 185 10.50 -15.40 0.42
CA LEU A 185 9.25 -15.11 1.13
C LEU A 185 8.16 -16.12 0.74
N ILE A 186 7.98 -16.37 -0.55
CA ILE A 186 7.03 -17.39 -1.06
C ILE A 186 7.41 -18.79 -0.57
N GLY A 187 8.70 -19.12 -0.52
CA GLY A 187 9.19 -20.40 -0.01
C GLY A 187 8.76 -20.71 1.43
N SER A 188 8.50 -19.69 2.24
CA SER A 188 8.05 -19.85 3.64
C SER A 188 6.68 -20.53 3.80
N ILE A 189 5.88 -20.59 2.74
CA ILE A 189 4.57 -21.28 2.69
C ILE A 189 4.63 -22.66 2.06
N ASN A 190 5.79 -23.12 1.65
CA ASN A 190 5.99 -24.45 1.02
C ASN A 190 6.62 -25.46 1.97
N GLN A 191 6.88 -25.06 3.22
CA GLN A 191 7.57 -25.89 4.23
C GLN A 191 6.63 -26.30 5.34
#